data_acae8f1c8d0333290bdb25f434610f53
#
_entry.id   acae8f1c8d0333290bdb25f434610f53
#
_cell.length_a   1.000
_cell.length_b   1.000
_cell.length_c   1.000
_cell.angle_alpha   90.00
_cell.angle_beta   90.00
_cell.angle_gamma   90.00
#
_symmetry.space_group_name_H-M   'P 1'
#
loop_
_entity.id
_entity.type
_entity.pdbx_description
1 polymer ?
#
loop_
_entity_poly.entity_id
_entity_poly.type
_entity_poly.pdbx_seq_one_letter_code
_entity_poly.pdbx_strand_id
1 'polypeptide(L)'
;MAATTAALSSRVTFRAAPVRGAKAVSSKATARAPLRNVTTRASIADLPKENKDCKVLVVGGTGYIGKFVVRELCAQGYDVTAFVRDKSGIGGKTDASGAKSLFPDASVKFGSVGDCDSIRTNAFDDTKYDVVVSCLASRTGGIKDSWDIDYQATKNVLDVARENNAKHFVLLSAICVQKPLLTFQAAKLKFEEDLQACGDISHSIVRPTAFFKSLAGQVESVQKGGPYVMFGDGQLASCKPISERDLAKYIVSSFLMLVWAIIVLTSCFFYRLSASVRPTWRTRCCPSADRARR
;
A
#
# COMPACT_ATOMS: atom_id res chain seq x y z
N MET A 1 -26.94 -45.40 -36.54
CA MET A 1 -26.70 -44.07 -37.08
C MET A 1 -25.65 -43.40 -36.22
N ALA A 2 -24.41 -43.33 -36.69
CA ALA A 2 -23.29 -42.76 -35.97
C ALA A 2 -23.12 -41.30 -36.41
N ALA A 3 -23.15 -40.34 -35.48
CA ALA A 3 -22.89 -38.95 -35.74
C ALA A 3 -21.43 -38.64 -35.45
N THR A 4 -20.70 -38.27 -36.49
CA THR A 4 -19.28 -37.88 -36.44
C THR A 4 -19.18 -36.41 -36.01
N THR A 5 -18.54 -36.15 -34.89
CA THR A 5 -18.24 -34.81 -34.42
C THR A 5 -16.87 -34.37 -34.97
N ALA A 6 -16.85 -33.43 -35.91
CA ALA A 6 -15.63 -32.82 -36.42
C ALA A 6 -15.18 -31.70 -35.51
N ALA A 7 -13.98 -31.79 -34.92
CA ALA A 7 -13.33 -30.74 -34.17
C ALA A 7 -12.57 -29.80 -35.12
N LEU A 8 -13.02 -28.54 -35.23
CA LEU A 8 -12.27 -27.47 -35.89
C LEU A 8 -11.24 -26.90 -34.91
N SER A 9 -9.97 -27.21 -35.17
CA SER A 9 -8.83 -26.56 -34.52
C SER A 9 -8.39 -25.35 -35.36
N SER A 10 -8.75 -24.13 -34.98
CA SER A 10 -8.23 -22.92 -35.60
C SER A 10 -6.98 -22.46 -34.85
N ARG A 11 -5.82 -22.71 -35.45
CA ARG A 11 -4.54 -22.10 -34.98
C ARG A 11 -4.49 -20.65 -35.42
N VAL A 12 -4.58 -19.72 -34.43
CA VAL A 12 -4.28 -18.31 -34.67
C VAL A 12 -2.76 -18.11 -34.57
N THR A 13 -2.12 -17.86 -35.69
CA THR A 13 -0.70 -17.50 -35.76
C THR A 13 -0.56 -15.98 -35.65
N PHE A 14 -0.03 -15.48 -34.54
CA PHE A 14 0.34 -14.07 -34.40
C PHE A 14 1.65 -13.82 -35.17
N ARG A 15 1.58 -13.02 -36.22
CA ARG A 15 2.71 -12.53 -36.96
C ARG A 15 3.13 -11.18 -36.35
N ALA A 16 4.28 -11.14 -35.67
CA ALA A 16 4.85 -9.91 -35.16
C ALA A 16 5.27 -8.97 -36.28
N ALA A 17 4.81 -7.74 -36.27
CA ALA A 17 5.24 -6.68 -37.19
C ALA A 17 6.58 -6.08 -36.72
N PRO A 18 7.50 -5.73 -37.64
CA PRO A 18 8.78 -5.13 -37.26
C PRO A 18 8.60 -3.70 -36.77
N VAL A 19 9.15 -3.42 -35.58
CA VAL A 19 9.22 -2.06 -35.00
C VAL A 19 10.29 -1.28 -35.76
N ARG A 20 9.90 -0.24 -36.50
CA ARG A 20 10.81 0.70 -37.16
C ARG A 20 11.44 1.64 -36.12
N GLY A 21 12.76 1.64 -36.07
CA GLY A 21 13.69 2.67 -35.71
C GLY A 21 13.29 3.73 -34.68
N ALA A 22 13.63 3.53 -33.41
CA ALA A 22 13.71 4.60 -32.42
C ALA A 22 14.99 5.42 -32.68
N LYS A 23 14.83 6.73 -32.99
CA LYS A 23 15.95 7.68 -33.04
C LYS A 23 16.49 7.88 -31.63
N ALA A 24 17.78 7.67 -31.46
CA ALA A 24 18.48 7.96 -30.22
C ALA A 24 18.38 9.47 -29.90
N VAL A 25 17.74 9.81 -28.80
CA VAL A 25 17.76 11.16 -28.23
C VAL A 25 19.04 11.28 -27.41
N SER A 26 19.94 12.10 -27.88
CA SER A 26 21.16 12.47 -27.16
C SER A 26 20.80 13.25 -25.91
N SER A 27 20.91 12.64 -24.74
CA SER A 27 20.77 13.34 -23.45
C SER A 27 22.07 14.12 -23.18
N LYS A 28 22.02 15.46 -23.28
CA LYS A 28 23.06 16.33 -22.71
C LYS A 28 23.09 16.07 -21.20
N ALA A 29 24.22 15.57 -20.72
CA ALA A 29 24.50 15.43 -19.31
C ALA A 29 24.47 16.82 -18.65
N THR A 30 23.42 17.13 -17.91
CA THR A 30 23.37 18.28 -17.02
C THR A 30 24.32 18.01 -15.85
N ALA A 31 25.28 18.90 -15.65
CA ALA A 31 26.27 18.84 -14.57
C ALA A 31 25.55 18.69 -13.22
N ARG A 32 25.89 17.64 -12.49
CA ARG A 32 25.42 17.36 -11.14
C ARG A 32 25.86 18.51 -10.21
N ALA A 33 24.91 19.21 -9.63
CA ALA A 33 25.18 20.19 -8.58
C ALA A 33 25.95 19.51 -7.42
N PRO A 34 26.90 20.20 -6.76
CA PRO A 34 27.65 19.63 -5.66
C PRO A 34 26.70 19.23 -4.54
N LEU A 35 26.87 18.00 -4.03
CA LEU A 35 26.17 17.47 -2.88
C LEU A 35 26.37 18.45 -1.70
N ARG A 36 25.29 19.12 -1.31
CA ARG A 36 25.25 19.87 -0.04
C ARG A 36 25.59 18.89 1.08
N ASN A 37 26.42 19.34 2.02
CA ASN A 37 26.85 18.61 3.20
C ASN A 37 25.71 17.78 3.80
N VAL A 38 25.98 16.49 3.98
CA VAL A 38 25.09 15.54 4.62
C VAL A 38 24.81 16.04 6.04
N THR A 39 23.68 16.70 6.20
CA THR A 39 23.12 17.03 7.50
C THR A 39 22.75 15.71 8.18
N THR A 40 23.02 15.60 9.43
CA THR A 40 22.80 14.45 10.32
C THR A 40 21.53 13.68 9.95
N ARG A 41 21.68 12.39 9.65
CA ARG A 41 20.58 11.49 9.30
C ARG A 41 19.55 11.52 10.40
N ALA A 42 18.33 11.98 10.12
CA ALA A 42 17.22 11.90 11.05
C ALA A 42 16.98 10.43 11.46
N SER A 43 16.85 10.19 12.74
CA SER A 43 16.67 8.85 13.31
C SER A 43 15.31 8.76 13.99
N ILE A 44 14.73 7.55 14.02
CA ILE A 44 13.57 7.26 14.87
C ILE A 44 13.85 7.58 16.34
N ALA A 45 15.11 7.49 16.78
CA ALA A 45 15.52 7.88 18.12
C ALA A 45 15.32 9.38 18.43
N ASP A 46 15.20 10.22 17.40
CA ASP A 46 14.96 11.66 17.53
C ASP A 46 13.47 12.01 17.67
N LEU A 47 12.57 11.01 17.64
CA LEU A 47 11.15 11.22 17.86
C LEU A 47 10.86 11.55 19.32
N PRO A 48 9.81 12.37 19.60
CA PRO A 48 9.36 12.64 20.94
C PRO A 48 9.05 11.33 21.70
N LYS A 49 9.38 11.31 23.00
CA LYS A 49 9.17 10.12 23.85
C LYS A 49 7.71 9.93 24.24
N GLU A 50 6.97 11.02 24.35
CA GLU A 50 5.53 10.98 24.65
C GLU A 50 4.72 11.16 23.37
N ASN A 51 3.72 10.32 23.18
CA ASN A 51 2.89 10.33 21.97
C ASN A 51 2.22 11.69 21.73
N LYS A 52 1.76 12.36 22.79
CA LYS A 52 1.10 13.67 22.72
C LYS A 52 1.98 14.78 22.15
N ASP A 53 3.30 14.66 22.28
CA ASP A 53 4.27 15.63 21.79
C ASP A 53 4.73 15.31 20.35
N CYS A 54 4.37 14.15 19.85
CA CYS A 54 4.69 13.70 18.50
C CYS A 54 3.58 14.11 17.53
N LYS A 55 3.91 15.02 16.61
CA LYS A 55 3.00 15.51 15.58
C LYS A 55 3.04 14.64 14.33
N VAL A 56 1.90 14.11 13.96
CA VAL A 56 1.76 13.17 12.84
C VAL A 56 0.88 13.73 11.74
N LEU A 57 1.42 13.87 10.54
CA LEU A 57 0.63 14.19 9.35
C LEU A 57 0.20 12.90 8.63
N VAL A 58 -1.09 12.73 8.40
CA VAL A 58 -1.63 11.59 7.63
C VAL A 58 -2.21 12.08 6.32
N VAL A 59 -1.62 11.67 5.19
CA VAL A 59 -2.19 11.90 3.86
C VAL A 59 -2.96 10.67 3.38
N GLY A 60 -4.11 10.89 2.73
CA GLY A 60 -5.02 9.80 2.37
C GLY A 60 -5.86 9.27 3.54
N GLY A 61 -6.01 10.06 4.62
CA GLY A 61 -6.73 9.69 5.84
C GLY A 61 -8.19 9.30 5.64
N THR A 62 -8.89 9.87 4.65
CA THR A 62 -10.28 9.48 4.32
C THR A 62 -10.39 8.22 3.46
N GLY A 63 -9.27 7.62 3.08
CA GLY A 63 -9.20 6.36 2.33
C GLY A 63 -9.63 5.15 3.16
N TYR A 64 -9.66 3.99 2.50
CA TYR A 64 -10.12 2.74 3.12
C TYR A 64 -9.29 2.36 4.36
N ILE A 65 -7.97 2.40 4.28
CA ILE A 65 -7.08 2.12 5.41
C ILE A 65 -6.80 3.38 6.23
N GLY A 66 -6.61 4.54 5.57
CA GLY A 66 -6.21 5.77 6.23
C GLY A 66 -7.11 6.18 7.38
N LYS A 67 -8.42 5.97 7.27
CA LYS A 67 -9.37 6.28 8.37
C LYS A 67 -9.13 5.45 9.64
N PHE A 68 -8.66 4.22 9.52
CA PHE A 68 -8.31 3.39 10.67
C PHE A 68 -6.98 3.83 11.26
N VAL A 69 -6.03 4.26 10.40
CA VAL A 69 -4.73 4.78 10.84
C VAL A 69 -4.91 6.08 11.64
N VAL A 70 -5.70 7.05 11.14
CA VAL A 70 -5.99 8.29 11.88
C VAL A 70 -6.62 7.99 13.23
N ARG A 71 -7.63 7.12 13.28
CA ARG A 71 -8.30 6.75 14.54
C ARG A 71 -7.38 6.03 15.51
N GLU A 72 -6.54 5.14 15.03
CA GLU A 72 -5.57 4.43 15.89
C GLU A 72 -4.53 5.38 16.46
N LEU A 73 -4.00 6.31 15.65
CA LEU A 73 -3.08 7.34 16.13
C LEU A 73 -3.70 8.22 17.21
N CYS A 74 -4.94 8.71 17.00
CA CYS A 74 -5.66 9.48 18.02
C CYS A 74 -5.91 8.65 19.29
N ALA A 75 -6.30 7.38 19.15
CA ALA A 75 -6.52 6.48 20.27
C ALA A 75 -5.25 6.21 21.09
N GLN A 76 -4.07 6.27 20.45
CA GLN A 76 -2.78 6.17 21.14
C GLN A 76 -2.24 7.52 21.65
N GLY A 77 -3.00 8.62 21.48
CA GLY A 77 -2.69 9.93 22.03
C GLY A 77 -1.70 10.76 21.23
N TYR A 78 -1.51 10.49 19.93
CA TYR A 78 -0.69 11.34 19.06
C TYR A 78 -1.42 12.63 18.68
N ASP A 79 -0.66 13.72 18.42
CA ASP A 79 -1.19 14.95 17.81
C ASP A 79 -1.32 14.74 16.29
N VAL A 80 -2.54 14.47 15.82
CA VAL A 80 -2.79 14.01 14.46
C VAL A 80 -3.40 15.10 13.60
N THR A 81 -2.80 15.34 12.45
CA THR A 81 -3.39 16.15 11.38
C THR A 81 -3.69 15.28 10.17
N ALA A 82 -4.95 15.21 9.75
CA ALA A 82 -5.37 14.55 8.53
C ALA A 82 -5.44 15.56 7.38
N PHE A 83 -4.57 15.41 6.38
CA PHE A 83 -4.60 16.23 5.17
C PHE A 83 -5.43 15.56 4.10
N VAL A 84 -6.52 16.19 3.71
CA VAL A 84 -7.57 15.62 2.86
C VAL A 84 -7.99 16.58 1.75
N ARG A 85 -8.57 16.07 0.67
CA ARG A 85 -9.16 16.89 -0.40
C ARG A 85 -10.57 17.31 -0.01
N ASP A 86 -11.05 18.44 -0.54
CA ASP A 86 -12.42 18.94 -0.32
C ASP A 86 -13.49 17.89 -0.64
N LYS A 87 -13.28 17.12 -1.73
CA LYS A 87 -14.07 15.93 -2.06
C LYS A 87 -13.21 14.70 -1.92
N SER A 88 -13.32 14.01 -0.82
CA SER A 88 -12.45 12.91 -0.40
C SER A 88 -13.20 11.60 -0.18
N GLY A 89 -12.53 10.61 0.36
CA GLY A 89 -13.09 9.30 0.68
C GLY A 89 -13.33 8.39 -0.53
N ILE A 90 -13.95 7.24 -0.27
CA ILE A 90 -14.26 6.24 -1.30
C ILE A 90 -15.31 6.80 -2.26
N GLY A 91 -14.94 6.96 -3.53
CA GLY A 91 -15.83 7.52 -4.56
C GLY A 91 -16.08 9.03 -4.43
N GLY A 92 -15.27 9.79 -3.63
CA GLY A 92 -15.43 11.23 -3.46
C GLY A 92 -16.68 11.65 -2.69
N LYS A 93 -17.24 10.74 -1.89
CA LYS A 93 -18.51 10.93 -1.16
C LYS A 93 -18.37 11.71 0.15
N THR A 94 -17.15 11.96 0.61
CA THR A 94 -16.88 12.66 1.87
C THR A 94 -16.53 14.11 1.54
N ASP A 95 -17.38 15.04 1.91
CA ASP A 95 -17.15 16.48 1.85
C ASP A 95 -16.33 16.98 3.06
N ALA A 96 -16.08 18.26 3.13
CA ALA A 96 -15.30 18.86 4.20
C ALA A 96 -15.94 18.66 5.58
N SER A 97 -17.26 18.74 5.70
CA SER A 97 -18.00 18.52 6.94
C SER A 97 -17.95 17.06 7.37
N GLY A 98 -18.14 16.15 6.42
CA GLY A 98 -18.02 14.70 6.63
C GLY A 98 -16.60 14.29 7.02
N ALA A 99 -15.57 14.93 6.48
CA ALA A 99 -14.19 14.65 6.87
C ALA A 99 -13.91 15.06 8.33
N LYS A 100 -14.39 16.22 8.77
CA LYS A 100 -14.28 16.67 10.17
C LYS A 100 -15.05 15.75 11.12
N SER A 101 -16.27 15.35 10.75
CA SER A 101 -17.08 14.42 11.54
C SER A 101 -16.46 13.01 11.63
N LEU A 102 -15.68 12.61 10.64
CA LEU A 102 -15.00 11.32 10.61
C LEU A 102 -13.85 11.25 11.62
N PHE A 103 -13.24 12.40 11.93
CA PHE A 103 -12.06 12.54 12.79
C PHE A 103 -12.25 13.63 13.87
N PRO A 104 -13.11 13.39 14.88
CA PRO A 104 -13.38 14.39 15.91
C PRO A 104 -12.13 14.71 16.75
N ASP A 105 -11.22 13.74 16.89
CA ASP A 105 -10.02 13.84 17.73
C ASP A 105 -8.75 14.21 16.94
N ALA A 106 -8.89 14.55 15.63
CA ALA A 106 -7.77 14.96 14.79
C ALA A 106 -8.04 16.31 14.15
N SER A 107 -6.97 17.08 13.92
CA SER A 107 -7.02 18.28 13.09
C SER A 107 -7.23 17.89 11.62
N VAL A 108 -8.14 18.54 10.92
CA VAL A 108 -8.38 18.28 9.49
C VAL A 108 -8.02 19.51 8.69
N LYS A 109 -7.03 19.36 7.82
CA LYS A 109 -6.58 20.38 6.86
C LYS A 109 -6.94 19.95 5.44
N PHE A 110 -7.26 20.93 4.58
CA PHE A 110 -7.74 20.67 3.23
C PHE A 110 -6.74 21.15 2.18
N GLY A 111 -6.55 20.35 1.11
CA GLY A 111 -5.71 20.72 -0.02
C GLY A 111 -5.45 19.54 -0.96
N SER A 112 -4.57 19.77 -1.93
CA SER A 112 -4.20 18.79 -2.97
C SER A 112 -2.81 18.24 -2.75
N VAL A 113 -2.68 16.92 -2.73
CA VAL A 113 -1.37 16.23 -2.72
C VAL A 113 -0.70 16.20 -4.09
N GLY A 114 -1.42 16.55 -5.15
CA GLY A 114 -0.87 16.66 -6.50
C GLY A 114 -0.02 17.92 -6.72
N ASP A 115 -0.08 18.88 -5.79
CA ASP A 115 0.61 20.16 -5.86
C ASP A 115 1.45 20.39 -4.60
N CYS A 116 2.75 20.59 -4.78
CA CYS A 116 3.67 20.83 -3.66
C CYS A 116 3.36 22.12 -2.91
N ASP A 117 2.93 23.20 -3.61
CA ASP A 117 2.63 24.46 -2.96
C ASP A 117 1.37 24.34 -2.09
N SER A 118 0.37 23.58 -2.55
CA SER A 118 -0.81 23.27 -1.73
C SER A 118 -0.44 22.46 -0.48
N ILE A 119 0.54 21.56 -0.57
CA ILE A 119 1.02 20.81 0.61
C ILE A 119 1.76 21.73 1.56
N ARG A 120 2.66 22.61 1.05
CA ARG A 120 3.42 23.58 1.89
C ARG A 120 2.49 24.52 2.63
N THR A 121 1.56 25.15 1.91
CA THR A 121 0.70 26.21 2.47
C THR A 121 -0.44 25.68 3.32
N ASN A 122 -1.04 24.54 2.96
CA ASN A 122 -2.25 24.05 3.61
C ASN A 122 -2.00 22.89 4.58
N ALA A 123 -0.99 22.04 4.35
CA ALA A 123 -0.68 20.95 5.26
C ALA A 123 0.35 21.39 6.29
N PHE A 124 1.51 21.86 5.82
CA PHE A 124 2.62 22.20 6.71
C PHE A 124 2.43 23.58 7.33
N ASP A 125 2.06 24.60 6.51
CA ASP A 125 1.92 25.96 7.01
C ASP A 125 3.10 26.30 7.97
N ASP A 126 2.86 26.75 9.20
CA ASP A 126 3.88 26.88 10.24
C ASP A 126 4.03 25.62 11.12
N THR A 127 3.35 24.53 10.78
CA THR A 127 3.34 23.29 11.58
C THR A 127 4.49 22.37 11.16
N LYS A 128 5.37 22.04 12.11
CA LYS A 128 6.38 21.00 11.91
C LYS A 128 5.82 19.65 12.34
N TYR A 129 5.93 18.65 11.48
CA TYR A 129 5.54 17.27 11.79
C TYR A 129 6.77 16.42 12.02
N ASP A 130 6.71 15.57 13.03
CA ASP A 130 7.76 14.59 13.32
C ASP A 130 7.65 13.38 12.39
N VAL A 131 6.42 12.95 12.16
CA VAL A 131 6.11 11.78 11.33
C VAL A 131 5.11 12.12 10.24
N VAL A 132 5.36 11.62 9.04
CA VAL A 132 4.42 11.72 7.91
C VAL A 132 4.02 10.31 7.47
N VAL A 133 2.72 10.04 7.46
CA VAL A 133 2.16 8.75 7.06
C VAL A 133 1.42 8.89 5.74
N SER A 134 1.88 8.20 4.71
CA SER A 134 1.20 8.16 3.41
C SER A 134 0.36 6.90 3.27
N CYS A 135 -0.96 7.10 3.25
CA CYS A 135 -1.97 6.09 2.92
C CYS A 135 -2.59 6.33 1.54
N LEU A 136 -1.85 7.01 0.65
CA LEU A 136 -2.30 7.28 -0.71
C LEU A 136 -2.37 5.99 -1.54
N ALA A 137 -3.41 5.90 -2.35
CA ALA A 137 -3.58 4.84 -3.33
C ALA A 137 -4.43 5.36 -4.50
N SER A 138 -4.09 4.93 -5.71
CA SER A 138 -4.90 5.15 -6.90
C SER A 138 -6.29 4.51 -6.72
N ARG A 139 -7.31 5.13 -7.32
CA ARG A 139 -8.70 4.66 -7.19
C ARG A 139 -9.07 3.65 -8.27
N THR A 140 -8.60 3.89 -9.46
CA THR A 140 -8.96 3.10 -10.64
C THR A 140 -7.95 2.01 -10.93
N GLY A 141 -6.71 2.13 -10.43
CA GLY A 141 -5.59 1.29 -10.82
C GLY A 141 -5.15 1.48 -12.29
N GLY A 142 -5.72 2.47 -12.98
CA GLY A 142 -5.32 2.84 -14.34
C GLY A 142 -3.89 3.40 -14.38
N ILE A 143 -3.28 3.38 -15.58
CA ILE A 143 -1.87 3.76 -15.74
C ILE A 143 -1.61 5.18 -15.22
N LYS A 144 -2.39 6.16 -15.69
CA LYS A 144 -2.23 7.55 -15.30
C LYS A 144 -2.46 7.75 -13.80
N ASP A 145 -3.59 7.25 -13.27
CA ASP A 145 -3.97 7.39 -11.87
C ASP A 145 -2.92 6.76 -10.92
N SER A 146 -2.34 5.62 -11.32
CA SER A 146 -1.27 4.96 -10.54
C SER A 146 0.00 5.83 -10.48
N TRP A 147 0.47 6.36 -11.60
CA TRP A 147 1.65 7.22 -11.60
C TRP A 147 1.40 8.57 -10.93
N ASP A 148 0.23 9.16 -11.11
CA ASP A 148 -0.13 10.45 -10.52
C ASP A 148 -0.26 10.35 -8.98
N ILE A 149 -0.86 9.26 -8.46
CA ILE A 149 -1.19 9.15 -7.03
C ILE A 149 -0.20 8.27 -6.27
N ASP A 150 0.04 7.03 -6.74
CA ASP A 150 0.91 6.10 -6.00
C ASP A 150 2.39 6.52 -6.05
N TYR A 151 2.79 7.26 -7.10
CA TYR A 151 4.15 7.79 -7.22
C TYR A 151 4.22 9.30 -6.99
N GLN A 152 3.70 10.12 -7.93
CA GLN A 152 3.98 11.56 -7.95
C GLN A 152 3.43 12.29 -6.73
N ALA A 153 2.16 12.07 -6.38
CA ALA A 153 1.56 12.71 -5.21
C ALA A 153 2.26 12.28 -3.91
N THR A 154 2.65 11.00 -3.80
CA THR A 154 3.37 10.49 -2.64
C THR A 154 4.78 11.09 -2.57
N LYS A 155 5.43 11.29 -3.74
CA LYS A 155 6.73 11.96 -3.84
C LYS A 155 6.66 13.43 -3.45
N ASN A 156 5.63 14.16 -3.90
CA ASN A 156 5.41 15.55 -3.50
C ASN A 156 5.32 15.68 -1.96
N VAL A 157 4.58 14.77 -1.31
CA VAL A 157 4.47 14.75 0.15
C VAL A 157 5.83 14.47 0.80
N LEU A 158 6.62 13.54 0.27
CA LEU A 158 7.96 13.25 0.78
C LEU A 158 8.90 14.44 0.63
N ASP A 159 8.92 15.08 -0.53
CA ASP A 159 9.80 16.22 -0.81
C ASP A 159 9.50 17.38 0.15
N VAL A 160 8.22 17.72 0.35
CA VAL A 160 7.80 18.78 1.30
C VAL A 160 8.07 18.36 2.76
N ALA A 161 7.88 17.09 3.11
CA ALA A 161 8.21 16.59 4.45
C ALA A 161 9.70 16.74 4.78
N ARG A 162 10.58 16.46 3.81
CA ARG A 162 12.04 16.64 3.93
C ARG A 162 12.43 18.11 4.04
N GLU A 163 11.84 18.98 3.23
CA GLU A 163 12.03 20.44 3.30
C GLU A 163 11.71 20.99 4.71
N ASN A 164 10.71 20.40 5.38
CA ASN A 164 10.27 20.78 6.72
C ASN A 164 10.91 19.97 7.86
N ASN A 165 11.96 19.18 7.55
CA ASN A 165 12.73 18.39 8.50
C ASN A 165 11.89 17.37 9.29
N ALA A 166 10.90 16.73 8.64
CA ALA A 166 10.21 15.59 9.21
C ALA A 166 11.23 14.45 9.48
N LYS A 167 11.08 13.79 10.62
CA LYS A 167 12.07 12.80 11.09
C LYS A 167 11.83 11.41 10.53
N HIS A 168 10.56 11.08 10.28
CA HIS A 168 10.18 9.74 9.84
C HIS A 168 9.06 9.76 8.80
N PHE A 169 9.19 8.93 7.77
CA PHE A 169 8.16 8.75 6.73
C PHE A 169 7.66 7.32 6.72
N VAL A 170 6.36 7.12 6.82
CA VAL A 170 5.72 5.80 6.76
C VAL A 170 4.95 5.66 5.47
N LEU A 171 5.30 4.67 4.69
CA LEU A 171 4.64 4.35 3.43
C LEU A 171 3.74 3.13 3.58
N LEU A 172 2.46 3.28 3.29
CA LEU A 172 1.57 2.16 3.03
C LEU A 172 1.73 1.71 1.57
N SER A 173 2.57 0.71 1.37
CA SER A 173 2.81 0.08 0.08
C SER A 173 1.84 -1.10 -0.17
N ALA A 174 2.26 -2.11 -0.90
CA ALA A 174 1.48 -3.32 -1.17
C ALA A 174 2.39 -4.55 -1.27
N ILE A 175 1.81 -5.72 -1.02
CA ILE A 175 2.49 -7.00 -1.30
C ILE A 175 2.77 -7.14 -2.80
N CYS A 176 3.78 -7.93 -3.13
CA CYS A 176 4.18 -8.26 -4.51
C CYS A 176 4.71 -7.10 -5.35
N VAL A 177 5.01 -5.93 -4.77
CA VAL A 177 5.59 -4.80 -5.50
C VAL A 177 6.99 -5.12 -6.04
N GLN A 178 7.75 -6.06 -5.43
CA GLN A 178 9.08 -6.47 -5.91
C GLN A 178 9.07 -7.16 -7.29
N LYS A 179 7.91 -7.67 -7.71
CA LYS A 179 7.68 -8.26 -9.05
C LYS A 179 6.39 -7.67 -9.61
N PRO A 180 6.40 -6.41 -10.02
CA PRO A 180 5.18 -5.69 -10.38
C PRO A 180 4.57 -6.27 -11.64
N LEU A 181 3.31 -6.70 -11.56
CA LEU A 181 2.49 -7.12 -12.68
C LEU A 181 1.45 -6.05 -13.06
N LEU A 182 1.15 -5.15 -12.13
CA LEU A 182 0.16 -4.09 -12.28
C LEU A 182 0.86 -2.73 -12.16
N THR A 183 0.31 -1.72 -12.84
CA THR A 183 0.92 -0.38 -12.91
C THR A 183 1.08 0.26 -11.52
N PHE A 184 0.08 0.13 -10.64
CA PHE A 184 0.19 0.68 -9.28
C PHE A 184 1.32 0.03 -8.47
N GLN A 185 1.62 -1.25 -8.71
CA GLN A 185 2.75 -1.93 -8.05
C GLN A 185 4.08 -1.37 -8.55
N ALA A 186 4.19 -1.10 -9.86
CA ALA A 186 5.39 -0.49 -10.43
C ALA A 186 5.59 0.95 -9.91
N ALA A 187 4.52 1.74 -9.83
CA ALA A 187 4.55 3.10 -9.28
C ALA A 187 4.98 3.11 -7.80
N LYS A 188 4.41 2.21 -6.99
CA LYS A 188 4.80 2.07 -5.58
C LYS A 188 6.24 1.59 -5.42
N LEU A 189 6.68 0.61 -6.21
CA LEU A 189 8.07 0.15 -6.17
C LEU A 189 9.05 1.27 -6.49
N LYS A 190 8.75 2.06 -7.53
CA LYS A 190 9.58 3.22 -7.88
C LYS A 190 9.65 4.24 -6.75
N PHE A 191 8.54 4.49 -6.06
CA PHE A 191 8.55 5.37 -4.90
C PHE A 191 9.34 4.78 -3.72
N GLU A 192 9.23 3.47 -3.47
CA GLU A 192 10.03 2.81 -2.43
C GLU A 192 11.53 2.94 -2.68
N GLU A 193 11.97 2.82 -3.95
CA GLU A 193 13.36 3.03 -4.34
C GLU A 193 13.82 4.47 -4.05
N ASP A 194 13.00 5.48 -4.42
CA ASP A 194 13.30 6.88 -4.17
C ASP A 194 13.34 7.18 -2.66
N LEU A 195 12.40 6.64 -1.88
CA LEU A 195 12.37 6.78 -0.43
C LEU A 195 13.59 6.17 0.25
N GLN A 196 14.00 4.96 -0.18
CA GLN A 196 15.19 4.28 0.34
C GLN A 196 16.49 5.00 -0.04
N ALA A 197 16.50 5.70 -1.18
CA ALA A 197 17.65 6.51 -1.61
C ALA A 197 17.79 7.82 -0.79
N CYS A 198 16.74 8.25 -0.07
CA CYS A 198 16.83 9.42 0.80
C CYS A 198 17.65 9.08 2.05
N GLY A 199 18.76 9.81 2.23
CA GLY A 199 19.65 9.61 3.39
C GLY A 199 19.33 10.50 4.59
N ASP A 200 18.43 11.46 4.44
CA ASP A 200 18.12 12.55 5.36
C ASP A 200 16.83 12.35 6.17
N ILE A 201 16.00 11.36 5.82
CA ILE A 201 14.79 11.00 6.54
C ILE A 201 14.77 9.49 6.82
N SER A 202 14.37 9.10 8.02
CA SER A 202 14.15 7.70 8.33
C SER A 202 12.79 7.25 7.77
N HIS A 203 12.64 5.96 7.47
CA HIS A 203 11.41 5.49 6.85
C HIS A 203 10.99 4.08 7.29
N SER A 204 9.68 3.82 7.19
CA SER A 204 9.08 2.50 7.31
C SER A 204 8.21 2.21 6.09
N ILE A 205 8.41 1.06 5.45
CA ILE A 205 7.63 0.62 4.30
C ILE A 205 6.78 -0.58 4.71
N VAL A 206 5.47 -0.38 4.77
CA VAL A 206 4.51 -1.42 5.16
C VAL A 206 3.85 -1.99 3.90
N ARG A 207 4.04 -3.28 3.64
CA ARG A 207 3.51 -4.00 2.47
C ARG A 207 2.43 -4.99 2.92
N PRO A 208 1.18 -4.55 3.10
CA PRO A 208 0.10 -5.43 3.56
C PRO A 208 -0.24 -6.48 2.52
N THR A 209 -0.77 -7.59 2.99
CA THR A 209 -1.43 -8.60 2.16
C THR A 209 -2.83 -8.16 1.75
N ALA A 210 -3.63 -9.05 1.15
CA ALA A 210 -5.02 -8.75 0.83
C ALA A 210 -5.81 -8.39 2.10
N PHE A 211 -6.77 -7.49 1.93
CA PHE A 211 -7.68 -7.11 3.01
C PHE A 211 -8.88 -8.06 3.05
N PHE A 212 -9.47 -8.28 4.23
CA PHE A 212 -10.71 -9.05 4.35
C PHE A 212 -11.83 -8.52 3.44
N LYS A 213 -11.90 -7.21 3.26
CA LYS A 213 -12.86 -6.60 2.34
C LYS A 213 -12.69 -7.06 0.89
N SER A 214 -11.50 -7.37 0.46
CA SER A 214 -11.26 -7.90 -0.89
C SER A 214 -11.94 -9.24 -1.12
N LEU A 215 -12.18 -10.01 -0.05
CA LEU A 215 -12.88 -11.29 -0.08
C LEU A 215 -14.40 -11.12 0.09
N ALA A 216 -14.86 -10.04 0.69
CA ALA A 216 -16.27 -9.82 0.99
C ALA A 216 -17.15 -9.81 -0.27
N GLY A 217 -16.64 -9.30 -1.39
CA GLY A 217 -17.37 -9.33 -2.68
C GLY A 217 -17.70 -10.75 -3.17
N GLN A 218 -16.83 -11.72 -2.89
CA GLN A 218 -17.10 -13.14 -3.21
C GLN A 218 -18.21 -13.69 -2.31
N VAL A 219 -18.18 -13.36 -1.02
CA VAL A 219 -19.22 -13.78 -0.07
C VAL A 219 -20.58 -13.22 -0.48
N GLU A 220 -20.65 -11.93 -0.82
CA GLU A 220 -21.89 -11.31 -1.32
C GLU A 220 -22.39 -11.96 -2.62
N SER A 221 -21.50 -12.30 -3.53
CA SER A 221 -21.85 -13.01 -4.77
C SER A 221 -22.51 -14.36 -4.47
N VAL A 222 -21.89 -15.16 -3.60
CA VAL A 222 -22.40 -16.49 -3.22
C VAL A 222 -23.72 -16.36 -2.46
N GLN A 223 -23.87 -15.40 -1.55
CA GLN A 223 -25.12 -15.17 -0.82
C GLN A 223 -26.29 -14.80 -1.74
N LYS A 224 -26.01 -14.17 -2.88
CA LYS A 224 -26.99 -13.85 -3.94
C LYS A 224 -27.21 -14.99 -4.94
N GLY A 225 -26.67 -16.18 -4.68
CA GLY A 225 -26.76 -17.33 -5.57
C GLY A 225 -25.82 -17.29 -6.77
N GLY A 226 -24.86 -16.35 -6.79
CA GLY A 226 -23.84 -16.26 -7.84
C GLY A 226 -22.72 -17.28 -7.63
N PRO A 227 -21.87 -17.51 -8.66
CA PRO A 227 -20.77 -18.43 -8.58
C PRO A 227 -19.65 -17.88 -7.67
N TYR A 228 -18.99 -18.80 -6.96
CA TYR A 228 -17.70 -18.50 -6.34
C TYR A 228 -16.61 -18.55 -7.40
N VAL A 229 -15.89 -17.45 -7.59
CA VAL A 229 -14.80 -17.38 -8.57
C VAL A 229 -13.48 -17.74 -7.88
N MET A 230 -12.88 -18.84 -8.29
CA MET A 230 -11.59 -19.30 -7.83
C MET A 230 -10.58 -19.29 -8.98
N PHE A 231 -9.40 -18.72 -8.73
CA PHE A 231 -8.33 -18.72 -9.72
C PHE A 231 -7.44 -19.96 -9.52
N GLY A 232 -7.35 -20.79 -10.56
CA GLY A 232 -6.62 -22.06 -10.50
C GLY A 232 -7.40 -23.16 -9.77
N ASP A 233 -6.68 -24.14 -9.24
CA ASP A 233 -7.19 -25.33 -8.55
C ASP A 233 -7.32 -25.19 -7.03
N GLY A 234 -7.06 -23.98 -6.50
CA GLY A 234 -7.03 -23.71 -5.06
C GLY A 234 -5.77 -24.19 -4.33
N GLN A 235 -4.82 -24.81 -5.03
CA GLN A 235 -3.56 -25.31 -4.48
C GLN A 235 -2.37 -24.37 -4.76
N LEU A 236 -2.50 -23.51 -5.78
CA LEU A 236 -1.39 -22.71 -6.31
C LEU A 236 -1.00 -21.54 -5.43
N ALA A 237 -1.92 -20.97 -4.65
CA ALA A 237 -1.67 -19.82 -3.83
C ALA A 237 -2.51 -19.82 -2.56
N SER A 238 -1.90 -19.44 -1.46
CA SER A 238 -2.60 -19.15 -0.20
C SER A 238 -2.40 -17.69 0.19
N CYS A 239 -3.42 -17.09 0.78
CA CYS A 239 -3.37 -15.73 1.28
C CYS A 239 -3.77 -15.70 2.75
N LYS A 240 -3.04 -14.93 3.56
CA LYS A 240 -3.42 -14.58 4.92
C LYS A 240 -3.88 -13.13 4.93
N PRO A 241 -5.20 -12.86 4.82
CA PRO A 241 -5.70 -11.49 4.81
C PRO A 241 -5.48 -10.82 6.16
N ILE A 242 -5.34 -9.49 6.14
CA ILE A 242 -5.21 -8.66 7.34
C ILE A 242 -6.44 -7.79 7.52
N SER A 243 -6.85 -7.56 8.79
CA SER A 243 -7.90 -6.61 9.11
C SER A 243 -7.37 -5.17 9.04
N GLU A 244 -8.26 -4.23 8.75
CA GLU A 244 -7.92 -2.81 8.67
C GLU A 244 -7.43 -2.27 10.01
N ARG A 245 -8.01 -2.76 11.11
CA ARG A 245 -7.65 -2.36 12.48
C ARG A 245 -6.25 -2.87 12.85
N ASP A 246 -5.95 -4.14 12.53
CA ASP A 246 -4.65 -4.72 12.85
C ASP A 246 -3.55 -4.07 11.98
N LEU A 247 -3.87 -3.78 10.70
CA LEU A 247 -2.95 -3.05 9.84
C LEU A 247 -2.68 -1.63 10.36
N ALA A 248 -3.71 -0.92 10.86
CA ALA A 248 -3.53 0.40 11.46
C ALA A 248 -2.62 0.34 12.69
N LYS A 249 -2.86 -0.60 13.61
CA LYS A 249 -1.98 -0.83 14.78
C LYS A 249 -0.55 -1.11 14.36
N TYR A 250 -0.38 -1.92 13.32
CA TYR A 250 0.93 -2.26 12.81
C TYR A 250 1.65 -1.04 12.20
N ILE A 251 0.96 -0.21 11.43
CA ILE A 251 1.50 1.03 10.88
C ILE A 251 1.93 1.96 12.01
N VAL A 252 1.11 2.13 13.05
CA VAL A 252 1.44 2.99 14.19
C VAL A 252 2.61 2.41 14.98
N SER A 253 2.64 1.10 15.22
CA SER A 253 3.76 0.47 15.93
C SER A 253 5.09 0.56 15.17
N SER A 254 5.06 0.77 13.84
CA SER A 254 6.28 0.94 13.04
C SER A 254 7.08 2.19 13.39
N PHE A 255 6.47 3.18 14.10
CA PHE A 255 7.18 4.34 14.62
C PHE A 255 8.06 4.00 15.83
N LEU A 256 7.65 2.99 16.61
CA LEU A 256 8.27 2.63 17.87
C LEU A 256 9.35 1.54 17.73
N MET A 257 9.37 0.84 16.61
CA MET A 257 10.35 -0.23 16.40
C MET A 257 11.72 0.34 16.02
N LEU A 258 12.60 0.36 16.99
CA LEU A 258 14.02 0.76 16.96
C LEU A 258 14.91 -0.13 16.06
N VAL A 259 14.35 -0.96 15.19
CA VAL A 259 15.12 -1.93 14.41
C VAL A 259 14.76 -1.84 12.96
N TRP A 260 15.73 -1.44 12.14
CA TRP A 260 15.94 -1.83 10.74
C TRP A 260 14.78 -2.61 10.11
N ALA A 261 13.76 -1.95 9.59
CA ALA A 261 12.70 -2.76 9.08
C ALA A 261 12.12 -2.18 7.79
N ILE A 262 12.60 -2.74 6.71
CA ILE A 262 11.63 -3.13 5.69
C ILE A 262 10.76 -4.16 6.39
N ILE A 263 9.69 -3.71 7.05
CA ILE A 263 8.76 -4.62 7.69
C ILE A 263 7.86 -5.15 6.58
N VAL A 264 8.37 -6.19 5.96
CA VAL A 264 7.59 -7.01 5.06
C VAL A 264 6.65 -7.82 5.93
N LEU A 265 5.38 -7.43 6.01
CA LEU A 265 4.32 -8.35 6.42
C LEU A 265 4.20 -9.44 5.35
N THR A 266 5.23 -10.27 5.27
CA THR A 266 5.26 -11.43 4.39
C THR A 266 4.53 -12.57 5.05
N SER A 267 3.23 -12.60 4.92
CA SER A 267 2.55 -13.89 5.04
C SER A 267 2.80 -14.82 3.83
N CYS A 268 3.59 -14.38 2.85
CA CYS A 268 4.01 -15.19 1.70
C CYS A 268 5.41 -15.77 1.80
N PHE A 269 6.16 -15.59 2.89
CA PHE A 269 7.56 -16.06 2.96
C PHE A 269 7.72 -17.51 3.37
N PHE A 270 6.64 -18.29 3.55
CA PHE A 270 6.77 -19.73 3.83
C PHE A 270 6.75 -20.62 2.59
N TYR A 271 7.00 -20.09 1.39
CA TYR A 271 6.93 -20.91 0.19
C TYR A 271 8.26 -21.46 -0.31
N ARG A 272 9.36 -21.37 0.40
CA ARG A 272 10.62 -21.95 -0.11
C ARG A 272 11.59 -22.57 0.92
N LEU A 273 11.14 -22.96 2.07
CA LEU A 273 12.03 -23.64 3.03
C LEU A 273 11.54 -25.00 3.55
N SER A 274 10.53 -25.59 2.93
CA SER A 274 10.12 -26.96 3.28
C SER A 274 10.25 -27.98 2.16
N ALA A 275 11.22 -27.82 1.26
CA ALA A 275 11.56 -28.89 0.33
C ALA A 275 12.48 -29.98 0.93
N SER A 276 12.80 -29.90 2.21
CA SER A 276 13.70 -30.88 2.86
C SER A 276 13.22 -31.49 4.17
N VAL A 277 12.00 -31.18 4.62
CA VAL A 277 11.44 -31.89 5.79
C VAL A 277 10.10 -32.47 5.38
N ARG A 278 10.09 -33.75 5.07
CA ARG A 278 8.84 -34.54 4.95
C ARG A 278 8.24 -34.65 6.36
N PRO A 279 7.08 -34.07 6.67
CA PRO A 279 6.38 -34.39 7.91
C PRO A 279 5.73 -35.74 7.72
N THR A 280 6.17 -36.74 8.46
CA THR A 280 5.47 -38.01 8.65
C THR A 280 4.24 -37.77 9.52
N TRP A 281 3.22 -37.17 8.98
CA TRP A 281 1.89 -37.20 9.61
C TRP A 281 1.13 -38.35 8.96
N ARG A 282 1.12 -39.50 9.66
CA ARG A 282 0.13 -40.56 9.43
C ARG A 282 -1.24 -39.95 9.63
N THR A 283 -1.98 -39.77 8.54
CA THR A 283 -3.43 -39.58 8.56
C THR A 283 -4.06 -40.79 9.23
N ARG A 284 -4.52 -40.65 10.47
CA ARG A 284 -5.55 -41.56 11.01
C ARG A 284 -6.84 -41.20 10.31
N CYS A 285 -7.20 -42.03 9.35
CA CYS A 285 -8.54 -42.04 8.78
C CYS A 285 -9.56 -42.24 9.90
N CYS A 286 -10.60 -41.42 9.93
CA CYS A 286 -11.83 -41.70 10.66
C CYS A 286 -12.40 -43.04 10.20
N PRO A 287 -12.87 -43.90 11.12
CA PRO A 287 -13.57 -45.13 10.73
C PRO A 287 -14.90 -44.78 10.06
N SER A 288 -15.11 -45.37 8.91
CA SER A 288 -16.34 -45.37 8.14
C SER A 288 -17.55 -45.75 9.01
N ALA A 289 -18.56 -44.86 8.99
CA ALA A 289 -19.91 -45.19 9.40
C ALA A 289 -20.55 -46.15 8.39
N ASP A 290 -20.30 -47.45 8.56
CA ASP A 290 -21.00 -48.50 7.84
C ASP A 290 -21.62 -49.45 8.86
N ARG A 291 -22.79 -49.06 9.38
CA ARG A 291 -23.74 -49.96 10.09
C ARG A 291 -25.13 -49.33 10.23
N ALA A 292 -25.93 -49.37 9.19
CA ALA A 292 -27.37 -49.31 9.30
C ALA A 292 -28.01 -49.89 8.02
N ARG A 293 -27.92 -51.21 7.87
CA ARG A 293 -28.90 -52.02 7.11
C ARG A 293 -28.81 -53.44 7.63
N ARG A 294 -29.59 -53.76 8.62
CA ARG A 294 -30.36 -55.00 8.83
C ARG A 294 -31.47 -54.69 9.85
#